data_e8afec27a378a7926fe73c6ee1aa1f64
#
_entry.id   e8afec27a378a7926fe73c6ee1aa1f64
#
_cell.length_a   1.000
_cell.length_b   1.000
_cell.length_c   1.000
_cell.angle_alpha   90.00
_cell.angle_beta   90.00
_cell.angle_gamma   90.00
#
_symmetry.space_group_name_H-M   'P 1'
#
loop_
_entity.id
_entity.type
_entity.pdbx_description
1 polymer ?
#
loop_
_entity_poly.entity_id
_entity_poly.type
_entity_poly.pdbx_seq_one_letter_code
_entity_poly.pdbx_strand_id
1 'polypeptide(L)'
;MTTIYLGLDISKDKIDAVTAQTPHITVPNDEAGYRALLDYLHGHQINPSQIHACCESTNIYYLGIAQYLYGHHIKISVVNPIAIKAYAKMQLRRVKTDKQDAKLIADYCRIEQPQAWQPESDGKRQLKNIHRRIEQLMAICVQEQNRLQVADECVRPSIEQLIGTLQAQIDQCRRQMQQVIDSTQDLRQKQQRLETIPGVGRSTAQILLSVLIDLDKFQTAKHLVSYLGLSPVIRDSGKFSGLQRVSKMGNRSVRTSLYMPARAACTRSKLWRGWFDYQVGRGKHPKQVYVMMMCKILRYAYVCLKTDKPFDAELHQKALKNG
;
A
#
# COMPACT_ATOMS: atom_id res chain seq x y z
N MET A 1 10.87 12.73 31.51
CA MET A 1 11.59 11.45 31.33
C MET A 1 12.24 11.47 29.94
N THR A 2 13.51 11.05 29.84
CA THR A 2 14.23 11.07 28.55
C THR A 2 13.84 9.84 27.74
N THR A 3 13.41 10.04 26.47
CA THR A 3 13.08 8.94 25.56
C THR A 3 14.35 8.22 25.09
N ILE A 4 14.32 6.90 25.14
CA ILE A 4 15.39 6.01 24.67
C ILE A 4 14.97 5.41 23.32
N TYR A 5 15.78 5.65 22.30
CA TYR A 5 15.52 5.19 20.95
C TYR A 5 16.20 3.85 20.71
N LEU A 6 15.37 2.82 20.40
CA LEU A 6 15.80 1.45 20.12
C LEU A 6 15.69 1.19 18.62
N GLY A 7 16.81 1.00 17.95
CA GLY A 7 16.85 0.60 16.55
C GLY A 7 16.89 -0.92 16.42
N LEU A 8 16.02 -1.46 15.58
CA LEU A 8 15.89 -2.89 15.31
C LEU A 8 16.13 -3.15 13.82
N ASP A 9 17.23 -3.83 13.52
CA ASP A 9 17.43 -4.43 12.18
C ASP A 9 16.94 -5.88 12.20
N ILE A 10 15.95 -6.18 11.38
CA ILE A 10 15.15 -7.42 11.46
C ILE A 10 15.34 -8.26 10.21
N SER A 11 15.80 -9.48 10.40
CA SER A 11 15.86 -10.54 9.39
C SER A 11 14.83 -11.65 9.70
N LYS A 12 14.81 -12.68 8.87
CA LYS A 12 13.94 -13.84 9.08
C LYS A 12 14.19 -14.51 10.42
N ASP A 13 15.46 -14.70 10.76
CA ASP A 13 15.87 -15.60 11.87
C ASP A 13 16.38 -14.84 13.08
N LYS A 14 16.76 -13.56 12.94
CA LYS A 14 17.35 -12.76 14.03
C LYS A 14 16.95 -11.30 13.99
N ILE A 15 17.12 -10.64 15.11
CA ILE A 15 16.96 -9.20 15.32
C ILE A 15 18.24 -8.67 15.93
N ASP A 16 18.83 -7.67 15.28
CA ASP A 16 19.95 -6.89 15.80
C ASP A 16 19.42 -5.59 16.42
N ALA A 17 19.67 -5.39 17.72
CA ALA A 17 19.10 -4.30 18.50
C ALA A 17 20.18 -3.40 19.10
N VAL A 18 19.99 -2.08 19.02
CA VAL A 18 20.92 -1.07 19.55
C VAL A 18 20.16 0.11 20.15
N THR A 19 20.64 0.59 21.28
CA THR A 19 20.30 1.92 21.82
C THR A 19 21.56 2.77 21.98
N ALA A 20 21.41 4.06 22.30
CA ALA A 20 22.57 4.91 22.66
C ALA A 20 23.17 4.54 24.02
N GLN A 21 22.45 3.80 24.87
CA GLN A 21 22.81 3.52 26.28
C GLN A 21 23.26 2.08 26.51
N THR A 22 23.00 1.18 25.53
CA THR A 22 23.35 -0.24 25.66
C THR A 22 24.24 -0.71 24.52
N PRO A 23 25.10 -1.70 24.76
CA PRO A 23 25.79 -2.40 23.68
C PRO A 23 24.81 -3.02 22.68
N HIS A 24 25.33 -3.38 21.51
CA HIS A 24 24.55 -4.15 20.52
C HIS A 24 24.24 -5.55 21.05
N ILE A 25 23.02 -6.01 20.83
CA ILE A 25 22.57 -7.38 21.11
C ILE A 25 21.91 -7.98 19.87
N THR A 26 22.13 -9.26 19.64
CA THR A 26 21.44 -10.06 18.64
C THR A 26 20.58 -11.11 19.33
N VAL A 27 19.31 -11.18 18.99
CA VAL A 27 18.36 -12.16 19.52
C VAL A 27 17.62 -12.89 18.39
N PRO A 28 17.11 -14.11 18.62
CA PRO A 28 16.23 -14.78 17.65
C PRO A 28 14.98 -13.95 17.32
N ASN A 29 14.47 -14.08 16.08
CA ASN A 29 13.21 -13.43 15.69
C ASN A 29 12.01 -14.33 16.01
N ASP A 30 11.84 -14.64 17.29
CA ASP A 30 10.75 -15.42 17.87
C ASP A 30 10.39 -14.88 19.25
N GLU A 31 9.38 -15.47 19.88
CA GLU A 31 8.89 -15.01 21.18
C GLU A 31 9.94 -15.09 22.29
N ALA A 32 10.82 -16.11 22.25
CA ALA A 32 11.90 -16.25 23.23
C ALA A 32 12.93 -15.12 23.08
N GLY A 33 13.28 -14.76 21.82
CA GLY A 33 14.16 -13.66 21.52
C GLY A 33 13.57 -12.29 21.88
N TYR A 34 12.26 -12.10 21.70
CA TYR A 34 11.59 -10.85 22.10
C TYR A 34 11.63 -10.66 23.63
N ARG A 35 11.41 -11.74 24.38
CA ARG A 35 11.52 -11.74 25.84
C ARG A 35 12.94 -11.45 26.28
N ALA A 36 13.93 -12.13 25.69
CA ALA A 36 15.34 -11.90 25.99
C ALA A 36 15.77 -10.44 25.73
N LEU A 37 15.23 -9.81 24.67
CA LEU A 37 15.48 -8.39 24.38
C LEU A 37 14.94 -7.49 25.49
N LEU A 38 13.71 -7.73 25.98
CA LEU A 38 13.15 -6.93 27.09
C LEU A 38 13.91 -7.16 28.40
N ASP A 39 14.29 -8.40 28.70
CA ASP A 39 15.08 -8.74 29.88
C ASP A 39 16.46 -8.05 29.84
N TYR A 40 17.09 -8.04 28.67
CA TYR A 40 18.36 -7.32 28.43
C TYR A 40 18.21 -5.81 28.69
N LEU A 41 17.16 -5.17 28.17
CA LEU A 41 16.91 -3.75 28.38
C LEU A 41 16.61 -3.45 29.85
N HIS A 42 15.84 -4.30 30.51
CA HIS A 42 15.54 -4.17 31.93
C HIS A 42 16.81 -4.32 32.80
N GLY A 43 17.71 -5.27 32.46
CA GLY A 43 19.00 -5.44 33.13
C GLY A 43 19.91 -4.19 33.03
N HIS A 44 19.71 -3.37 31.99
CA HIS A 44 20.38 -2.08 31.83
C HIS A 44 19.58 -0.89 32.40
N GLN A 45 18.59 -1.16 33.27
CA GLN A 45 17.77 -0.16 33.94
C GLN A 45 16.92 0.71 32.99
N ILE A 46 16.62 0.21 31.79
CA ILE A 46 15.76 0.89 30.83
C ILE A 46 14.30 0.51 31.07
N ASN A 47 13.49 1.50 31.40
CA ASN A 47 12.05 1.29 31.59
C ASN A 47 11.33 1.18 30.24
N PRO A 48 10.46 0.18 30.02
CA PRO A 48 9.66 0.02 28.81
C PRO A 48 8.93 1.30 28.36
N SER A 49 8.39 2.06 29.31
CA SER A 49 7.65 3.31 29.02
C SER A 49 8.52 4.44 28.42
N GLN A 50 9.82 4.33 28.51
CA GLN A 50 10.78 5.30 27.95
C GLN A 50 11.22 4.92 26.55
N ILE A 51 10.90 3.71 26.07
CA ILE A 51 11.41 3.19 24.80
C ILE A 51 10.53 3.70 23.64
N HIS A 52 11.19 4.21 22.61
CA HIS A 52 10.63 4.34 21.27
C HIS A 52 11.45 3.46 20.32
N ALA A 53 10.94 2.27 20.04
CA ALA A 53 11.55 1.35 19.09
C ALA A 53 11.26 1.77 17.64
N CYS A 54 12.16 1.45 16.73
CA CYS A 54 11.96 1.65 15.29
C CYS A 54 12.58 0.50 14.51
N CYS A 55 11.89 0.06 13.46
CA CYS A 55 12.38 -0.94 12.52
C CYS A 55 11.96 -0.61 11.08
N GLU A 56 12.59 -1.27 10.11
CA GLU A 56 12.16 -1.24 8.72
C GLU A 56 11.00 -2.21 8.47
N SER A 57 10.07 -1.83 7.56
CA SER A 57 8.99 -2.71 7.08
C SER A 57 9.51 -3.73 6.07
N THR A 58 10.54 -4.50 6.44
CA THR A 58 11.13 -5.52 5.57
C THR A 58 10.28 -6.78 5.59
N ASN A 59 9.56 -7.03 4.49
CA ASN A 59 8.64 -8.16 4.35
C ASN A 59 7.61 -8.24 5.51
N ILE A 60 7.39 -9.44 6.07
CA ILE A 60 6.49 -9.72 7.21
C ILE A 60 7.26 -9.93 8.53
N TYR A 61 8.59 -9.96 8.49
CA TYR A 61 9.43 -10.37 9.61
C TYR A 61 9.36 -9.45 10.83
N TYR A 62 9.00 -8.19 10.61
CA TYR A 62 8.83 -7.20 11.69
C TYR A 62 7.53 -7.39 12.50
N LEU A 63 6.53 -8.12 11.96
CA LEU A 63 5.19 -8.17 12.57
C LEU A 63 5.20 -8.79 13.95
N GLY A 64 5.98 -9.87 14.17
CA GLY A 64 6.05 -10.56 15.47
C GLY A 64 6.54 -9.63 16.57
N ILE A 65 7.72 -9.04 16.39
CA ILE A 65 8.28 -8.12 17.39
C ILE A 65 7.44 -6.85 17.54
N ALA A 66 6.85 -6.32 16.45
CA ALA A 66 6.01 -5.13 16.52
C ALA A 66 4.74 -5.39 17.36
N GLN A 67 4.08 -6.53 17.17
CA GLN A 67 2.93 -6.94 17.97
C GLN A 67 3.32 -7.19 19.43
N TYR A 68 4.47 -7.83 19.65
CA TYR A 68 4.97 -8.12 21.00
C TYR A 68 5.25 -6.83 21.78
N LEU A 69 6.00 -5.89 21.20
CA LEU A 69 6.31 -4.61 21.83
C LEU A 69 5.02 -3.77 22.06
N TYR A 70 4.11 -3.75 21.09
CA TYR A 70 2.83 -3.07 21.23
C TYR A 70 2.00 -3.64 22.40
N GLY A 71 1.94 -4.97 22.53
CA GLY A 71 1.27 -5.65 23.64
C GLY A 71 1.89 -5.35 25.03
N HIS A 72 3.17 -4.98 25.06
CA HIS A 72 3.86 -4.54 26.26
C HIS A 72 3.86 -3.01 26.44
N HIS A 73 2.99 -2.28 25.73
CA HIS A 73 2.85 -0.82 25.77
C HIS A 73 4.13 -0.06 25.42
N ILE A 74 5.02 -0.67 24.64
CA ILE A 74 6.23 -0.04 24.13
C ILE A 74 5.91 0.58 22.77
N LYS A 75 6.24 1.87 22.64
CA LYS A 75 6.07 2.59 21.39
C LYS A 75 7.03 2.02 20.33
N ILE A 76 6.50 1.56 19.21
CA ILE A 76 7.28 1.10 18.06
C ILE A 76 6.84 1.83 16.79
N SER A 77 7.78 2.23 15.94
CA SER A 77 7.53 2.78 14.60
C SER A 77 8.07 1.84 13.54
N VAL A 78 7.25 1.56 12.53
CA VAL A 78 7.63 0.72 11.38
C VAL A 78 7.74 1.63 10.16
N VAL A 79 8.95 1.77 9.63
CA VAL A 79 9.26 2.76 8.59
C VAL A 79 9.57 2.11 7.25
N ASN A 80 9.34 2.86 6.17
CA ASN A 80 9.65 2.37 4.83
C ASN A 80 11.19 2.26 4.65
N PRO A 81 11.72 1.13 4.16
CA PRO A 81 13.14 0.94 3.86
C PRO A 81 13.75 2.04 2.96
N ILE A 82 12.95 2.64 2.08
CA ILE A 82 13.40 3.75 1.22
C ILE A 82 13.79 4.97 2.07
N ALA A 83 13.06 5.25 3.15
CA ALA A 83 13.36 6.37 4.05
C ALA A 83 14.71 6.15 4.78
N ILE A 84 14.93 4.94 5.31
CA ILE A 84 16.20 4.59 5.96
C ILE A 84 17.36 4.65 4.96
N LYS A 85 17.19 4.13 3.75
CA LYS A 85 18.20 4.22 2.67
C LYS A 85 18.51 5.66 2.27
N ALA A 86 17.50 6.53 2.19
CA ALA A 86 17.70 7.95 1.90
C ALA A 86 18.46 8.64 3.04
N TYR A 87 18.11 8.34 4.29
CA TYR A 87 18.78 8.85 5.47
C TYR A 87 20.24 8.38 5.55
N ALA A 88 20.55 7.10 5.26
CA ALA A 88 21.91 6.58 5.17
C ALA A 88 22.77 7.33 4.14
N LYS A 89 22.20 7.64 2.96
CA LYS A 89 22.87 8.43 1.93
C LYS A 89 23.14 9.86 2.38
N MET A 90 22.19 10.50 3.05
CA MET A 90 22.37 11.85 3.61
C MET A 90 23.50 11.88 4.63
N GLN A 91 23.66 10.82 5.43
CA GLN A 91 24.72 10.66 6.41
C GLN A 91 26.08 10.23 5.81
N LEU A 92 26.20 10.10 4.46
CA LEU A 92 27.40 9.66 3.74
C LEU A 92 28.00 8.34 4.27
N ARG A 93 27.17 7.45 4.84
CA ARG A 93 27.64 6.17 5.39
C ARG A 93 28.10 5.23 4.28
N ARG A 94 29.32 4.69 4.43
CA ARG A 94 29.95 3.78 3.45
C ARG A 94 30.03 2.33 3.93
N VAL A 95 29.97 2.09 5.24
CA VAL A 95 30.10 0.76 5.83
C VAL A 95 28.73 0.22 6.18
N LYS A 96 28.45 -1.02 5.79
CA LYS A 96 27.21 -1.73 6.06
C LYS A 96 27.49 -2.95 6.93
N THR A 97 26.95 -2.95 8.15
CA THR A 97 26.91 -4.10 9.07
C THR A 97 25.59 -4.03 9.85
N ASP A 98 25.07 -5.17 10.26
CA ASP A 98 23.77 -5.28 10.98
C ASP A 98 23.74 -4.36 12.23
N LYS A 99 24.84 -4.31 12.99
CA LYS A 99 25.02 -3.39 14.12
C LYS A 99 24.91 -1.91 13.70
N GLN A 100 25.50 -1.54 12.57
CA GLN A 100 25.47 -0.15 12.08
C GLN A 100 24.10 0.18 11.49
N ASP A 101 23.43 -0.80 10.88
CA ASP A 101 22.08 -0.63 10.34
C ASP A 101 21.07 -0.44 11.48
N ALA A 102 21.14 -1.23 12.57
CA ALA A 102 20.34 -1.01 13.78
C ALA A 102 20.59 0.36 14.41
N LYS A 103 21.87 0.81 14.48
CA LYS A 103 22.23 2.15 14.99
C LYS A 103 21.67 3.27 14.12
N LEU A 104 21.73 3.11 12.79
CA LEU A 104 21.16 4.05 11.83
C LEU A 104 19.65 4.20 12.02
N ILE A 105 18.95 3.07 12.26
CA ILE A 105 17.50 3.06 12.51
C ILE A 105 17.17 3.78 13.83
N ALA A 106 17.98 3.58 14.91
CA ALA A 106 17.81 4.30 16.16
C ALA A 106 18.02 5.82 16.00
N ASP A 107 19.06 6.23 15.26
CA ASP A 107 19.33 7.64 14.95
C ASP A 107 18.21 8.28 14.13
N TYR A 108 17.71 7.56 13.11
CA TYR A 108 16.56 7.98 12.32
C TYR A 108 15.32 8.18 13.20
N CYS A 109 15.04 7.22 14.08
CA CYS A 109 13.91 7.29 15.00
C CYS A 109 13.96 8.53 15.89
N ARG A 110 15.15 8.86 16.40
CA ARG A 110 15.40 10.02 17.26
C ARG A 110 15.19 11.36 16.53
N ILE A 111 15.62 11.46 15.28
CA ILE A 111 15.58 12.71 14.51
C ILE A 111 14.20 12.92 13.88
N GLU A 112 13.68 11.92 13.19
CA GLU A 112 12.46 12.03 12.40
C GLU A 112 11.17 11.79 13.20
N GLN A 113 11.26 11.22 14.41
CA GLN A 113 10.12 10.94 15.28
C GLN A 113 8.94 10.28 14.52
N PRO A 114 9.17 9.16 13.81
CA PRO A 114 8.14 8.57 12.96
C PRO A 114 6.91 8.16 13.77
N GLN A 115 5.76 8.18 13.11
CA GLN A 115 4.48 7.82 13.71
C GLN A 115 4.54 6.41 14.32
N ALA A 116 3.96 6.25 15.51
CA ALA A 116 3.83 4.95 16.16
C ALA A 116 2.98 4.00 15.31
N TRP A 117 3.47 2.78 15.20
CA TRP A 117 2.75 1.69 14.58
C TRP A 117 1.63 1.18 15.49
N GLN A 118 0.54 0.80 14.89
CA GLN A 118 -0.57 0.14 15.57
C GLN A 118 -0.95 -1.13 14.79
N PRO A 119 -1.34 -2.21 15.47
CA PRO A 119 -1.79 -3.41 14.80
C PRO A 119 -3.03 -3.12 13.95
N GLU A 120 -3.02 -3.66 12.75
CA GLU A 120 -4.20 -3.57 11.88
C GLU A 120 -5.32 -4.44 12.48
N SER A 121 -6.57 -3.98 12.37
CA SER A 121 -7.71 -4.83 12.71
C SER A 121 -7.71 -6.08 11.83
N ASP A 122 -8.23 -7.19 12.36
CA ASP A 122 -8.24 -8.49 11.66
C ASP A 122 -8.91 -8.40 10.29
N GLY A 123 -10.02 -7.70 10.17
CA GLY A 123 -10.69 -7.48 8.89
C GLY A 123 -9.82 -6.76 7.86
N LYS A 124 -9.07 -5.73 8.29
CA LYS A 124 -8.12 -5.03 7.42
C LYS A 124 -7.00 -5.94 6.94
N ARG A 125 -6.40 -6.68 7.86
CA ARG A 125 -5.32 -7.62 7.57
C ARG A 125 -5.78 -8.71 6.60
N GLN A 126 -6.95 -9.32 6.85
CA GLN A 126 -7.54 -10.34 5.98
C GLN A 126 -7.80 -9.79 4.58
N LEU A 127 -8.39 -8.61 4.47
CA LEU A 127 -8.68 -7.96 3.19
C LEU A 127 -7.41 -7.77 2.34
N LYS A 128 -6.33 -7.25 2.94
CA LYS A 128 -5.04 -7.07 2.29
C LYS A 128 -4.42 -8.39 1.83
N ASN A 129 -4.48 -9.43 2.67
CA ASN A 129 -3.91 -10.73 2.34
C ASN A 129 -4.67 -11.43 1.22
N ILE A 130 -6.02 -11.40 1.25
CA ILE A 130 -6.86 -11.96 0.18
C ILE A 130 -6.61 -11.20 -1.13
N HIS A 131 -6.54 -9.87 -1.08
CA HIS A 131 -6.22 -9.07 -2.27
C HIS A 131 -4.87 -9.47 -2.89
N ARG A 132 -3.82 -9.55 -2.06
CA ARG A 132 -2.48 -9.99 -2.52
C ARG A 132 -2.54 -11.39 -3.15
N ARG A 133 -3.34 -12.31 -2.56
CA ARG A 133 -3.51 -13.65 -3.14
C ARG A 133 -4.18 -13.60 -4.50
N ILE A 134 -5.21 -12.80 -4.67
CA ILE A 134 -5.87 -12.58 -5.98
C ILE A 134 -4.84 -12.06 -7.01
N GLU A 135 -4.02 -11.07 -6.65
CA GLU A 135 -2.97 -10.54 -7.53
C GLU A 135 -1.99 -11.62 -7.99
N GLN A 136 -1.54 -12.48 -7.07
CA GLN A 136 -0.64 -13.61 -7.38
C GLN A 136 -1.28 -14.59 -8.35
N LEU A 137 -2.53 -15.01 -8.08
CA LEU A 137 -3.28 -15.94 -8.94
C LEU A 137 -3.51 -15.34 -10.33
N MET A 138 -3.89 -14.07 -10.40
CA MET A 138 -4.07 -13.37 -11.69
C MET A 138 -2.77 -13.29 -12.49
N ALA A 139 -1.62 -13.07 -11.83
CA ALA A 139 -0.33 -13.04 -12.52
C ALA A 139 0.02 -14.39 -13.14
N ILE A 140 -0.23 -15.49 -12.42
CA ILE A 140 -0.03 -16.85 -12.93
C ILE A 140 -1.00 -17.14 -14.09
N CYS A 141 -2.28 -16.76 -13.92
CA CYS A 141 -3.29 -16.97 -14.96
C CYS A 141 -2.90 -16.27 -16.27
N VAL A 142 -2.39 -15.04 -16.22
CA VAL A 142 -1.90 -14.31 -17.41
C VAL A 142 -0.71 -15.03 -18.05
N GLN A 143 0.21 -15.59 -17.25
CA GLN A 143 1.34 -16.37 -17.78
C GLN A 143 0.87 -17.62 -18.54
N GLU A 144 -0.09 -18.36 -17.97
CA GLU A 144 -0.66 -19.52 -18.63
C GLU A 144 -1.47 -19.16 -19.89
N GLN A 145 -2.22 -18.06 -19.87
CA GLN A 145 -2.91 -17.56 -21.06
C GLN A 145 -1.95 -17.21 -22.20
N ASN A 146 -0.79 -16.60 -21.88
CA ASN A 146 0.25 -16.33 -22.88
C ASN A 146 0.89 -17.61 -23.42
N ARG A 147 1.12 -18.64 -22.56
CA ARG A 147 1.61 -19.93 -23.00
C ARG A 147 0.62 -20.64 -23.92
N LEU A 148 -0.67 -20.55 -23.61
CA LEU A 148 -1.73 -21.16 -24.42
C LEU A 148 -1.73 -20.64 -25.87
N GLN A 149 -1.35 -19.37 -26.09
CA GLN A 149 -1.34 -18.78 -27.45
C GLN A 149 -0.33 -19.43 -28.38
N VAL A 150 0.77 -19.97 -27.82
CA VAL A 150 1.87 -20.58 -28.60
C VAL A 150 2.06 -22.07 -28.30
N ALA A 151 1.15 -22.67 -27.54
CA ALA A 151 1.23 -24.04 -27.10
C ALA A 151 0.93 -25.03 -28.24
N ASP A 152 1.66 -26.13 -28.27
CA ASP A 152 1.35 -27.29 -29.10
C ASP A 152 0.03 -27.96 -28.67
N GLU A 153 -0.69 -28.58 -29.61
CA GLU A 153 -2.00 -29.16 -29.35
C GLU A 153 -1.95 -30.24 -28.24
N CYS A 154 -0.88 -31.00 -28.12
CA CYS A 154 -0.74 -32.05 -27.12
C CYS A 154 -0.72 -31.52 -25.66
N VAL A 155 -0.34 -30.26 -25.42
CA VAL A 155 -0.23 -29.67 -24.07
C VAL A 155 -1.36 -28.67 -23.77
N ARG A 156 -2.11 -28.22 -24.79
CA ARG A 156 -3.22 -27.26 -24.63
C ARG A 156 -4.24 -27.67 -23.58
N PRO A 157 -4.75 -28.92 -23.54
CA PRO A 157 -5.76 -29.31 -22.55
C PRO A 157 -5.27 -29.13 -21.11
N SER A 158 -4.00 -29.42 -20.83
CA SER A 158 -3.39 -29.25 -19.51
C SER A 158 -3.34 -27.77 -19.10
N ILE A 159 -2.96 -26.88 -20.03
CA ILE A 159 -2.90 -25.43 -19.78
C ILE A 159 -4.30 -24.86 -19.55
N GLU A 160 -5.29 -25.25 -20.35
CA GLU A 160 -6.67 -24.82 -20.21
C GLU A 160 -7.28 -25.26 -18.88
N GLN A 161 -7.03 -26.49 -18.45
CA GLN A 161 -7.46 -26.98 -17.14
C GLN A 161 -6.85 -26.17 -16.00
N LEU A 162 -5.56 -25.83 -16.08
CA LEU A 162 -4.89 -25.01 -15.07
C LEU A 162 -5.50 -23.59 -15.03
N ILE A 163 -5.74 -22.97 -16.18
CA ILE A 163 -6.40 -21.66 -16.27
C ILE A 163 -7.79 -21.71 -15.62
N GLY A 164 -8.58 -22.74 -15.89
CA GLY A 164 -9.89 -22.94 -15.26
C GLY A 164 -9.81 -23.05 -13.74
N THR A 165 -8.83 -23.80 -13.24
CA THR A 165 -8.56 -23.95 -11.79
C THR A 165 -8.18 -22.61 -11.16
N LEU A 166 -7.29 -21.84 -11.80
CA LEU A 166 -6.86 -20.52 -11.31
C LEU A 166 -8.03 -19.53 -11.27
N GLN A 167 -8.90 -19.53 -12.28
CA GLN A 167 -10.07 -18.69 -12.31
C GLN A 167 -11.05 -19.03 -11.17
N ALA A 168 -11.31 -20.32 -10.94
CA ALA A 168 -12.15 -20.77 -9.83
C ALA A 168 -11.60 -20.33 -8.46
N GLN A 169 -10.28 -20.42 -8.25
CA GLN A 169 -9.63 -19.94 -7.03
C GLN A 169 -9.71 -18.41 -6.88
N ILE A 170 -9.55 -17.65 -7.96
CA ILE A 170 -9.70 -16.19 -7.94
C ILE A 170 -11.11 -15.83 -7.50
N ASP A 171 -12.13 -16.50 -8.03
CA ASP A 171 -13.53 -16.24 -7.67
C ASP A 171 -13.84 -16.66 -6.23
N GLN A 172 -13.24 -17.73 -5.75
CA GLN A 172 -13.32 -18.11 -4.34
C GLN A 172 -12.71 -17.03 -3.43
N CYS A 173 -11.53 -16.54 -3.75
CA CYS A 173 -10.90 -15.44 -2.99
C CYS A 173 -11.76 -14.16 -3.02
N ARG A 174 -12.41 -13.83 -4.13
CA ARG A 174 -13.34 -12.69 -4.24
C ARG A 174 -14.57 -12.87 -3.33
N ARG A 175 -15.12 -14.08 -3.25
CA ARG A 175 -16.21 -14.39 -2.31
C ARG A 175 -15.76 -14.26 -0.86
N GLN A 176 -14.58 -14.78 -0.51
CA GLN A 176 -14.02 -14.62 0.82
C GLN A 176 -13.80 -13.14 1.18
N MET A 177 -13.29 -12.35 0.24
CA MET A 177 -13.13 -10.90 0.41
C MET A 177 -14.47 -10.22 0.73
N GLN A 178 -15.54 -10.60 0.02
CA GLN A 178 -16.88 -10.07 0.29
C GLN A 178 -17.39 -10.49 1.67
N GLN A 179 -17.17 -11.73 2.09
CA GLN A 179 -17.54 -12.18 3.43
C GLN A 179 -16.85 -11.38 4.54
N VAL A 180 -15.57 -11.06 4.38
CA VAL A 180 -14.83 -10.19 5.32
C VAL A 180 -15.43 -8.78 5.35
N ILE A 181 -15.81 -8.23 4.20
CA ILE A 181 -16.46 -6.92 4.13
C ILE A 181 -17.84 -6.96 4.81
N ASP A 182 -18.63 -7.99 4.52
CA ASP A 182 -20.00 -8.13 5.06
C ASP A 182 -20.03 -8.40 6.56
N SER A 183 -18.98 -9.01 7.11
CA SER A 183 -18.86 -9.27 8.57
C SER A 183 -18.52 -8.01 9.39
N THR A 184 -18.05 -6.94 8.73
CA THR A 184 -17.59 -5.71 9.39
C THR A 184 -18.44 -4.53 8.93
N GLN A 185 -19.25 -3.95 9.82
CA GLN A 185 -20.16 -2.85 9.49
C GLN A 185 -19.44 -1.65 8.83
N ASP A 186 -18.27 -1.26 9.35
CA ASP A 186 -17.45 -0.17 8.80
C ASP A 186 -17.02 -0.45 7.34
N LEU A 187 -16.53 -1.66 7.06
CA LEU A 187 -16.11 -2.03 5.71
C LEU A 187 -17.28 -2.10 4.73
N ARG A 188 -18.43 -2.59 5.17
CA ARG A 188 -19.67 -2.63 4.36
C ARG A 188 -20.11 -1.21 3.98
N GLN A 189 -20.15 -0.29 4.93
CA GLN A 189 -20.52 1.09 4.68
C GLN A 189 -19.54 1.79 3.74
N LYS A 190 -18.24 1.55 3.91
CA LYS A 190 -17.20 2.07 3.01
C LYS A 190 -17.34 1.53 1.60
N GLN A 191 -17.64 0.24 1.43
CA GLN A 191 -17.92 -0.35 0.12
C GLN A 191 -19.11 0.31 -0.55
N GLN A 192 -20.24 0.44 0.16
CA GLN A 192 -21.44 1.09 -0.36
C GLN A 192 -21.17 2.53 -0.83
N ARG A 193 -20.39 3.30 -0.08
CA ARG A 193 -19.99 4.66 -0.50
C ARG A 193 -19.14 4.65 -1.77
N LEU A 194 -18.20 3.73 -1.90
CA LEU A 194 -17.38 3.59 -3.11
C LEU A 194 -18.21 3.20 -4.34
N GLU A 195 -19.23 2.34 -4.18
CA GLU A 195 -20.11 1.91 -5.25
C GLU A 195 -21.03 3.04 -5.77
N THR A 196 -21.18 4.15 -5.03
CA THR A 196 -21.88 5.34 -5.52
C THR A 196 -21.09 6.11 -6.58
N ILE A 197 -19.79 5.88 -6.72
CA ILE A 197 -18.94 6.54 -7.72
C ILE A 197 -19.22 5.94 -9.10
N PRO A 198 -19.64 6.73 -10.11
CA PRO A 198 -19.92 6.21 -11.44
C PRO A 198 -18.73 5.46 -12.05
N GLY A 199 -18.96 4.23 -12.46
CA GLY A 199 -17.94 3.32 -12.99
C GLY A 199 -17.28 2.41 -11.94
N VAL A 200 -17.53 2.63 -10.66
CA VAL A 200 -17.03 1.77 -9.57
C VAL A 200 -18.12 0.75 -9.23
N GLY A 201 -17.94 -0.48 -9.69
CA GLY A 201 -18.77 -1.61 -9.28
C GLY A 201 -18.17 -2.36 -8.08
N ARG A 202 -18.89 -3.37 -7.57
CA ARG A 202 -18.52 -4.16 -6.39
C ARG A 202 -17.06 -4.64 -6.38
N SER A 203 -16.60 -5.25 -7.47
CA SER A 203 -15.23 -5.75 -7.58
C SER A 203 -14.18 -4.64 -7.49
N THR A 204 -14.45 -3.47 -8.09
CA THR A 204 -13.57 -2.31 -7.99
C THR A 204 -13.57 -1.72 -6.58
N ALA A 205 -14.74 -1.65 -5.94
CA ALA A 205 -14.86 -1.18 -4.57
C ALA A 205 -14.09 -2.08 -3.59
N GLN A 206 -14.13 -3.40 -3.77
CA GLN A 206 -13.34 -4.36 -2.98
C GLN A 206 -11.83 -4.07 -3.08
N ILE A 207 -11.33 -3.88 -4.31
CA ILE A 207 -9.92 -3.56 -4.55
C ILE A 207 -9.56 -2.21 -3.94
N LEU A 208 -10.38 -1.19 -4.16
CA LEU A 208 -10.15 0.13 -3.57
C LEU A 208 -10.13 0.06 -2.04
N LEU A 209 -11.03 -0.67 -1.42
CA LEU A 209 -11.03 -0.87 0.03
C LEU A 209 -9.73 -1.50 0.52
N SER A 210 -9.26 -2.57 -0.13
CA SER A 210 -8.04 -3.25 0.30
C SER A 210 -6.79 -2.35 0.27
N VAL A 211 -6.79 -1.34 -0.60
CA VAL A 211 -5.67 -0.41 -0.80
C VAL A 211 -5.83 0.88 0.01
N LEU A 212 -7.07 1.38 0.11
CA LEU A 212 -7.37 2.64 0.79
C LEU A 212 -7.74 2.45 2.26
N ILE A 213 -7.57 1.24 2.79
CA ILE A 213 -7.95 0.91 4.16
C ILE A 213 -7.13 1.72 5.20
N ASP A 214 -5.92 2.13 4.84
CA ASP A 214 -5.04 3.00 5.63
C ASP A 214 -5.07 4.43 5.08
N LEU A 215 -6.25 4.98 4.88
CA LEU A 215 -6.43 6.30 4.29
C LEU A 215 -5.71 7.41 5.04
N ASP A 216 -5.51 7.24 6.36
CA ASP A 216 -4.85 8.21 7.23
C ASP A 216 -3.36 8.41 6.91
N LYS A 217 -2.74 7.47 6.19
CA LYS A 217 -1.38 7.64 5.65
C LYS A 217 -1.29 8.72 4.57
N PHE A 218 -2.42 9.15 4.00
CA PHE A 218 -2.47 10.11 2.92
C PHE A 218 -3.08 11.43 3.40
N GLN A 219 -2.28 12.48 3.46
CA GLN A 219 -2.74 13.82 3.84
C GLN A 219 -3.71 14.40 2.81
N THR A 220 -3.52 14.09 1.53
CA THR A 220 -4.34 14.60 0.43
C THR A 220 -4.64 13.53 -0.61
N ALA A 221 -5.73 13.70 -1.36
CA ALA A 221 -6.04 12.87 -2.51
C ALA A 221 -4.95 12.90 -3.60
N LYS A 222 -4.21 14.01 -3.73
CA LYS A 222 -3.07 14.15 -4.65
C LYS A 222 -1.90 13.25 -4.21
N HIS A 223 -1.64 13.17 -2.92
CA HIS A 223 -0.63 12.26 -2.35
C HIS A 223 -0.97 10.79 -2.65
N LEU A 224 -2.24 10.39 -2.48
CA LEU A 224 -2.72 9.04 -2.84
C LEU A 224 -2.50 8.72 -4.32
N VAL A 225 -2.89 9.63 -5.24
CA VAL A 225 -2.71 9.45 -6.69
C VAL A 225 -1.23 9.30 -7.05
N SER A 226 -0.35 10.07 -6.39
CA SER A 226 1.10 9.98 -6.56
C SER A 226 1.65 8.65 -6.04
N TYR A 227 1.25 8.23 -4.86
CA TYR A 227 1.64 6.96 -4.24
C TYR A 227 1.28 5.75 -5.13
N LEU A 228 0.12 5.79 -5.80
CA LEU A 228 -0.30 4.75 -6.72
C LEU A 228 0.34 4.86 -8.12
N GLY A 229 1.23 5.84 -8.31
CA GLY A 229 2.02 6.00 -9.54
C GLY A 229 1.21 6.48 -10.74
N LEU A 230 0.13 7.21 -10.51
CA LEU A 230 -0.72 7.81 -11.55
C LEU A 230 -0.41 9.29 -11.81
N SER A 231 0.43 9.92 -10.99
CA SER A 231 0.91 11.28 -11.25
C SER A 231 1.91 11.31 -12.40
N PRO A 232 1.86 12.36 -13.25
CA PRO A 232 2.88 12.56 -14.27
C PRO A 232 4.25 12.84 -13.63
N VAL A 233 5.30 12.28 -14.20
CA VAL A 233 6.67 12.67 -13.90
C VAL A 233 6.98 13.87 -14.82
N ILE A 234 7.22 15.01 -14.22
CA ILE A 234 7.66 16.21 -14.91
C ILE A 234 9.20 16.22 -14.82
N ARG A 235 9.86 16.24 -15.96
CA ARG A 235 11.31 16.37 -16.07
C ARG A 235 11.61 17.59 -16.92
N ASP A 236 11.36 18.76 -16.36
CA ASP A 236 11.69 20.03 -16.99
C ASP A 236 12.94 20.59 -16.30
N SER A 237 13.98 20.84 -17.06
CA SER A 237 15.19 21.53 -16.58
C SER A 237 15.64 22.54 -17.63
N GLY A 238 15.56 23.81 -17.31
CA GLY A 238 15.95 24.89 -18.20
C GLY A 238 15.18 24.85 -19.53
N LYS A 239 15.88 24.69 -20.66
CA LYS A 239 15.28 24.63 -22.00
C LYS A 239 14.77 23.24 -22.40
N PHE A 240 14.95 22.21 -21.55
CA PHE A 240 14.54 20.84 -21.83
C PHE A 240 13.13 20.57 -21.26
N SER A 241 12.14 20.39 -22.13
CA SER A 241 10.81 19.90 -21.77
C SER A 241 10.71 18.42 -22.12
N GLY A 242 10.77 17.56 -21.11
CA GLY A 242 10.71 16.12 -21.28
C GLY A 242 9.29 15.61 -21.50
N LEU A 243 9.17 14.44 -22.14
CA LEU A 243 7.90 13.74 -22.32
C LEU A 243 7.26 13.45 -20.95
N GLN A 244 6.10 14.04 -20.69
CA GLN A 244 5.32 13.79 -19.48
C GLN A 244 4.73 12.37 -19.53
N ARG A 245 5.25 11.48 -18.72
CA ARG A 245 4.74 10.10 -18.57
C ARG A 245 4.27 9.86 -17.14
N VAL A 246 3.30 8.98 -17.00
CA VAL A 246 2.86 8.50 -15.69
C VAL A 246 4.03 7.80 -14.98
N SER A 247 4.26 8.09 -13.69
CA SER A 247 5.45 7.64 -12.95
C SER A 247 5.57 6.12 -12.89
N LYS A 248 4.44 5.41 -12.88
CA LYS A 248 4.32 3.95 -12.69
C LYS A 248 4.98 3.43 -11.41
N MET A 249 5.54 4.30 -10.57
CA MET A 249 6.03 3.95 -9.22
C MET A 249 4.83 3.74 -8.31
N GLY A 250 4.66 2.53 -7.80
CA GLY A 250 3.53 2.17 -6.94
C GLY A 250 2.79 0.91 -7.42
N ASN A 251 1.66 0.60 -6.80
CA ASN A 251 0.94 -0.66 -7.04
C ASN A 251 0.40 -0.77 -8.46
N ARG A 252 1.00 -1.67 -9.26
CA ARG A 252 0.62 -1.94 -10.66
C ARG A 252 -0.81 -2.52 -10.74
N SER A 253 -1.17 -3.41 -9.81
CA SER A 253 -2.46 -4.11 -9.85
C SER A 253 -3.62 -3.14 -9.70
N VAL A 254 -3.53 -2.18 -8.78
CA VAL A 254 -4.54 -1.13 -8.61
C VAL A 254 -4.73 -0.31 -9.89
N ARG A 255 -3.63 0.08 -10.55
CA ARG A 255 -3.72 0.81 -11.83
C ARG A 255 -4.40 -0.02 -12.91
N THR A 256 -4.07 -1.30 -13.00
CA THR A 256 -4.71 -2.22 -13.96
C THR A 256 -6.19 -2.39 -13.66
N SER A 257 -6.56 -2.57 -12.39
CA SER A 257 -7.95 -2.75 -11.96
C SER A 257 -8.82 -1.50 -12.16
N LEU A 258 -8.22 -0.30 -12.11
CA LEU A 258 -8.93 0.96 -12.33
C LEU A 258 -9.16 1.30 -13.82
N TYR A 259 -8.43 0.67 -14.73
CA TYR A 259 -8.51 1.04 -16.15
C TYR A 259 -9.88 0.76 -16.77
N MET A 260 -10.43 -0.43 -16.56
CA MET A 260 -11.76 -0.78 -17.08
C MET A 260 -12.90 0.01 -16.43
N PRO A 261 -12.94 0.22 -15.10
CA PRO A 261 -13.84 1.16 -14.45
C PRO A 261 -13.79 2.57 -15.03
N ALA A 262 -12.57 3.11 -15.24
CA ALA A 262 -12.39 4.43 -15.81
C ALA A 262 -12.91 4.51 -17.27
N ARG A 263 -12.64 3.49 -18.07
CA ARG A 263 -13.19 3.38 -19.43
C ARG A 263 -14.72 3.31 -19.38
N ALA A 264 -15.30 2.47 -18.53
CA ALA A 264 -16.75 2.35 -18.37
C ALA A 264 -17.38 3.68 -17.92
N ALA A 265 -16.76 4.37 -16.96
CA ALA A 265 -17.21 5.70 -16.54
C ALA A 265 -17.21 6.70 -17.71
N CYS A 266 -16.16 6.75 -18.52
CA CYS A 266 -16.05 7.64 -19.68
C CYS A 266 -17.07 7.32 -20.79
N THR A 267 -17.37 6.02 -21.01
CA THR A 267 -18.17 5.60 -22.18
C THR A 267 -19.64 5.37 -21.87
N ARG A 268 -20.00 4.98 -20.65
CA ARG A 268 -21.36 4.56 -20.26
C ARG A 268 -22.04 5.52 -19.29
N SER A 269 -21.30 6.31 -18.52
CA SER A 269 -21.89 7.22 -17.55
C SER A 269 -22.35 8.51 -18.24
N LYS A 270 -23.64 8.86 -18.06
CA LYS A 270 -24.19 10.14 -18.55
C LYS A 270 -23.44 11.34 -17.94
N LEU A 271 -22.94 11.22 -16.71
CA LEU A 271 -22.19 12.28 -16.01
C LEU A 271 -20.82 12.55 -16.65
N TRP A 272 -20.09 11.50 -17.06
CA TRP A 272 -18.70 11.61 -17.50
C TRP A 272 -18.51 11.66 -19.00
N ARG A 273 -19.51 11.27 -19.78
CA ARG A 273 -19.44 11.21 -21.25
C ARG A 273 -19.09 12.57 -21.84
N GLY A 274 -19.81 13.62 -21.47
CA GLY A 274 -19.55 14.96 -21.98
C GLY A 274 -18.14 15.49 -21.62
N TRP A 275 -17.66 15.16 -20.40
CA TRP A 275 -16.29 15.49 -20.02
C TRP A 275 -15.26 14.71 -20.83
N PHE A 276 -15.51 13.44 -21.11
CA PHE A 276 -14.64 12.63 -21.97
C PHE A 276 -14.55 13.20 -23.38
N ASP A 277 -15.71 13.46 -24.01
CA ASP A 277 -15.79 14.00 -25.36
C ASP A 277 -15.09 15.38 -25.44
N TYR A 278 -15.26 16.24 -24.44
CA TYR A 278 -14.54 17.52 -24.33
C TYR A 278 -13.01 17.34 -24.29
N GLN A 279 -12.49 16.41 -23.50
CA GLN A 279 -11.05 16.17 -23.41
C GLN A 279 -10.47 15.60 -24.72
N VAL A 280 -11.20 14.72 -25.39
CA VAL A 280 -10.82 14.17 -26.69
C VAL A 280 -10.86 15.28 -27.76
N GLY A 281 -11.89 16.13 -27.77
CA GLY A 281 -11.99 17.27 -28.66
C GLY A 281 -10.85 18.28 -28.50
N ARG A 282 -10.20 18.34 -27.32
CA ARG A 282 -8.97 19.11 -27.07
C ARG A 282 -7.69 18.41 -27.56
N GLY A 283 -7.80 17.35 -28.34
CA GLY A 283 -6.67 16.61 -28.91
C GLY A 283 -6.02 15.58 -28.01
N LYS A 284 -6.63 15.24 -26.84
CA LYS A 284 -6.10 14.17 -25.99
C LYS A 284 -6.48 12.79 -26.53
N HIS A 285 -5.50 11.89 -26.56
CA HIS A 285 -5.78 10.51 -26.92
C HIS A 285 -6.72 9.84 -25.89
N PRO A 286 -7.72 9.03 -26.29
CA PRO A 286 -8.69 8.40 -25.39
C PRO A 286 -8.04 7.67 -24.20
N LYS A 287 -6.92 6.96 -24.41
CA LYS A 287 -6.19 6.27 -23.31
C LYS A 287 -5.65 7.24 -22.27
N GLN A 288 -5.25 8.45 -22.65
CA GLN A 288 -4.82 9.48 -21.70
C GLN A 288 -6.01 9.97 -20.86
N VAL A 289 -7.18 10.14 -21.49
CA VAL A 289 -8.40 10.54 -20.78
C VAL A 289 -8.85 9.46 -19.79
N TYR A 290 -8.71 8.16 -20.13
CA TYR A 290 -8.96 7.08 -19.18
C TYR A 290 -8.03 7.13 -17.96
N VAL A 291 -6.74 7.44 -18.15
CA VAL A 291 -5.82 7.63 -17.02
C VAL A 291 -6.20 8.83 -16.16
N MET A 292 -6.64 9.93 -16.77
CA MET A 292 -7.18 11.09 -16.04
C MET A 292 -8.43 10.71 -15.24
N MET A 293 -9.30 9.86 -15.79
CA MET A 293 -10.48 9.34 -15.09
C MET A 293 -10.09 8.41 -13.92
N MET A 294 -9.07 7.57 -14.07
CA MET A 294 -8.52 6.79 -12.95
C MET A 294 -8.11 7.69 -11.79
N CYS A 295 -7.42 8.80 -12.07
CA CYS A 295 -7.07 9.79 -11.06
C CYS A 295 -8.30 10.43 -10.41
N LYS A 296 -9.36 10.72 -11.19
CA LYS A 296 -10.62 11.25 -10.67
C LYS A 296 -11.31 10.23 -9.73
N ILE A 297 -11.44 8.98 -10.17
CA ILE A 297 -12.03 7.90 -9.34
C ILE A 297 -11.31 7.79 -8.00
N LEU A 298 -9.96 7.79 -8.00
CA LEU A 298 -9.18 7.73 -6.77
C LEU A 298 -9.40 8.95 -5.85
N ARG A 299 -9.49 10.14 -6.42
CA ARG A 299 -9.78 11.36 -5.64
C ARG A 299 -11.17 11.31 -5.02
N TYR A 300 -12.17 10.84 -5.75
CA TYR A 300 -13.52 10.66 -5.20
C TYR A 300 -13.55 9.57 -4.15
N ALA A 301 -12.90 8.43 -4.40
CA ALA A 301 -12.79 7.37 -3.40
C ALA A 301 -12.15 7.89 -2.10
N TYR A 302 -11.07 8.67 -2.21
CA TYR A 302 -10.45 9.33 -1.05
C TYR A 302 -11.44 10.22 -0.30
N VAL A 303 -12.16 11.10 -1.01
CA VAL A 303 -13.12 12.03 -0.40
C VAL A 303 -14.28 11.28 0.24
N CYS A 304 -14.89 10.32 -0.47
CA CYS A 304 -16.00 9.52 0.05
C CYS A 304 -15.62 8.79 1.35
N LEU A 305 -14.40 8.22 1.42
CA LEU A 305 -13.93 7.50 2.59
C LEU A 305 -13.47 8.43 3.73
N LYS A 306 -12.93 9.61 3.41
CA LYS A 306 -12.46 10.58 4.42
C LYS A 306 -13.59 11.37 5.06
N THR A 307 -14.64 11.65 4.31
CA THR A 307 -15.79 12.43 4.77
C THR A 307 -16.96 11.57 5.24
N ASP A 308 -16.86 10.26 5.05
CA ASP A 308 -17.93 9.31 5.30
C ASP A 308 -19.24 9.60 4.54
N LYS A 309 -19.13 10.24 3.35
CA LYS A 309 -20.27 10.61 2.51
C LYS A 309 -20.25 9.87 1.17
N PRO A 310 -21.43 9.59 0.58
CA PRO A 310 -21.50 9.06 -0.78
C PRO A 310 -20.99 10.08 -1.80
N PHE A 311 -20.73 9.62 -3.02
CA PHE A 311 -20.34 10.49 -4.14
C PHE A 311 -21.45 11.50 -4.45
N ASP A 312 -21.08 12.76 -4.59
CA ASP A 312 -21.99 13.86 -4.94
C ASP A 312 -21.69 14.37 -6.35
N ALA A 313 -22.67 14.15 -7.26
CA ALA A 313 -22.55 14.56 -8.64
C ALA A 313 -22.65 16.08 -8.85
N GLU A 314 -23.39 16.80 -7.98
CA GLU A 314 -23.58 18.27 -8.10
C GLU A 314 -22.31 19.03 -7.80
N LEU A 315 -21.58 18.63 -6.75
CA LEU A 315 -20.27 19.21 -6.42
C LEU A 315 -19.30 19.06 -7.58
N HIS A 316 -19.37 17.92 -8.31
CA HIS A 316 -18.52 17.68 -9.46
C HIS A 316 -18.87 18.58 -10.66
N GLN A 317 -20.16 18.78 -10.95
CA GLN A 317 -20.59 19.65 -12.04
C GLN A 317 -20.20 21.11 -11.80
N LYS A 318 -20.28 21.60 -10.55
CA LYS A 318 -19.81 22.95 -10.17
C LYS A 318 -18.30 23.11 -10.42
N ALA A 319 -17.50 22.12 -10.06
CA ALA A 319 -16.05 22.14 -10.29
C ALA A 319 -15.66 22.11 -11.79
N LEU A 320 -16.49 21.52 -12.66
CA LEU A 320 -16.28 21.54 -14.12
C LEU A 320 -16.61 22.88 -14.78
N LYS A 321 -17.50 23.68 -14.17
CA LYS A 321 -17.85 25.02 -14.69
C LYS A 321 -16.83 26.08 -14.31
N ASN A 322 -16.04 25.84 -13.27
CA ASN A 322 -15.08 26.81 -12.71
C ASN A 322 -13.60 26.48 -13.04
N GLY A 323 -13.31 25.50 -13.88
CA GLY A 323 -11.97 25.11 -14.33
C GLY A 323 -11.94 24.76 -15.81
#